data_4c9ed6d72ebbbc355f744e8d137d811e
#
_entry.id   4c9ed6d72ebbbc355f744e8d137d811e
#
_cell.length_a   1.000
_cell.length_b   1.000
_cell.length_c   1.000
_cell.angle_alpha   90.00
_cell.angle_beta   90.00
_cell.angle_gamma   90.00
#
_symmetry.space_group_name_H-M   'P 1'
#
loop_
_entity.id
_entity.type
_entity.pdbx_description
1 polymer ?
#
loop_
_entity_poly.entity_id
_entity_poly.type
_entity_poly.pdbx_seq_one_letter_code
_entity_poly.pdbx_strand_id
1 'polypeptide(L)'
;MTTPFQTRRDFLKTSALAAASLPFVGALAARAQTAAPGRKLGFALAGLGSLSTNQIAPAFKKTNFCQLAGIITGTPAKAATWKAKYNIPDKNIYNYDTMEKMADNPDIDVVYVVTPNGLHADHTIKAAKAGKHVLCEKPMEVSPEKCQQMIDACKAANRMLAVGYRLHFDPNHLECIRLAREKVFGNLNMIQAEYGFRIGQKQWRLDRALSGGGPLMDVGIYALQAARYISGEEPALVSATQVNNDPVKFKDMEESLTWQLKFPGGVIANCSTTYNFSGFDRLRAFADRGWFELAPAYGYGGIQGKRSDGKWTPIAGIDQFAAEMDDFAQCIMENRPTKVPGEEGLRDLKIMMAIYEAAKTGKTVSLT
;
A
#
# COMPACT_ATOMS: atom_id res chain seq x y z
N MET A 1 -16.11 -25.85 -56.01
CA MET A 1 -16.33 -26.87 -54.95
C MET A 1 -16.43 -26.11 -53.62
N THR A 2 -17.65 -25.95 -53.15
CA THR A 2 -17.99 -25.18 -51.95
C THR A 2 -18.14 -26.14 -50.77
N THR A 3 -17.36 -25.97 -49.72
CA THR A 3 -17.53 -26.72 -48.46
C THR A 3 -18.68 -26.15 -47.65
N PRO A 4 -19.57 -27.00 -47.08
CA PRO A 4 -20.75 -26.53 -46.33
C PRO A 4 -20.36 -26.10 -44.89
N PHE A 5 -20.96 -24.99 -44.45
CA PHE A 5 -20.91 -24.50 -43.07
C PHE A 5 -21.59 -25.50 -42.11
N GLN A 6 -20.87 -25.90 -41.06
CA GLN A 6 -21.46 -26.65 -39.94
C GLN A 6 -22.25 -25.70 -39.03
N THR A 7 -23.47 -26.10 -38.67
CA THR A 7 -24.38 -25.32 -37.82
C THR A 7 -24.12 -25.60 -36.34
N ARG A 8 -24.46 -24.62 -35.46
CA ARG A 8 -24.38 -24.73 -33.99
C ARG A 8 -25.01 -26.01 -33.39
N ARG A 9 -25.90 -26.67 -34.13
CA ARG A 9 -26.62 -27.89 -33.69
C ARG A 9 -25.75 -29.13 -33.80
N ASP A 10 -24.74 -29.14 -34.67
CA ASP A 10 -23.87 -30.32 -34.89
C ASP A 10 -22.73 -30.35 -33.87
N PHE A 11 -22.35 -29.18 -33.32
CA PHE A 11 -21.34 -29.08 -32.24
C PHE A 11 -21.84 -29.66 -30.92
N LEU A 12 -23.14 -29.61 -30.63
CA LEU A 12 -23.73 -30.09 -29.38
C LEU A 12 -23.99 -31.61 -29.35
N LYS A 13 -23.93 -32.32 -30.48
CA LYS A 13 -24.14 -33.77 -30.54
C LYS A 13 -22.85 -34.59 -30.38
N THR A 14 -21.66 -33.98 -30.56
CA THR A 14 -20.38 -34.68 -30.46
C THR A 14 -19.76 -34.60 -29.07
N SER A 15 -20.36 -33.86 -28.13
CA SER A 15 -19.81 -33.67 -26.76
C SER A 15 -20.41 -34.62 -25.70
N ALA A 16 -21.23 -35.60 -26.11
CA ALA A 16 -21.99 -36.43 -25.17
C ALA A 16 -21.48 -37.89 -24.99
N LEU A 17 -20.30 -38.27 -25.54
CA LEU A 17 -19.76 -39.63 -25.38
C LEU A 17 -18.24 -39.66 -25.12
N ALA A 18 -17.79 -38.99 -24.06
CA ALA A 18 -16.45 -39.21 -23.51
C ALA A 18 -16.44 -38.89 -22.00
N ALA A 19 -17.30 -39.54 -21.26
CA ALA A 19 -17.33 -39.47 -19.80
C ALA A 19 -17.24 -40.88 -19.22
N ALA A 20 -16.06 -41.51 -19.31
CA ALA A 20 -15.73 -42.66 -18.47
C ALA A 20 -14.22 -42.85 -18.40
N SER A 21 -13.71 -42.85 -17.14
CA SER A 21 -12.35 -43.21 -16.70
C SER A 21 -11.25 -42.14 -16.78
N LEU A 22 -11.23 -41.27 -15.76
CA LEU A 22 -9.97 -40.70 -15.24
C LEU A 22 -9.97 -40.89 -13.72
N PRO A 23 -8.81 -41.26 -13.12
CA PRO A 23 -8.71 -41.49 -11.67
C PRO A 23 -8.88 -40.18 -10.90
N PHE A 24 -9.59 -40.28 -9.79
CA PHE A 24 -9.74 -39.20 -8.78
C PHE A 24 -8.37 -38.76 -8.27
N VAL A 25 -7.77 -37.76 -8.86
CA VAL A 25 -6.76 -36.94 -8.22
C VAL A 25 -7.52 -35.92 -7.40
N GLY A 26 -7.50 -36.10 -6.08
CA GLY A 26 -8.18 -35.19 -5.15
C GLY A 26 -7.61 -33.79 -5.26
N ALA A 27 -8.23 -32.94 -6.04
CA ALA A 27 -8.05 -31.51 -5.93
C ALA A 27 -8.61 -31.10 -4.56
N LEU A 28 -7.73 -30.78 -3.62
CA LEU A 28 -8.09 -29.94 -2.48
C LEU A 28 -8.61 -28.62 -3.05
N ALA A 29 -9.91 -28.55 -3.25
CA ALA A 29 -10.58 -27.30 -3.51
C ALA A 29 -10.36 -26.42 -2.27
N ALA A 30 -9.45 -25.46 -2.37
CA ALA A 30 -9.32 -24.41 -1.39
C ALA A 30 -10.69 -23.72 -1.30
N ARG A 31 -11.44 -24.08 -0.27
CA ARG A 31 -12.75 -23.53 0.01
C ARG A 31 -12.56 -22.03 0.24
N ALA A 32 -13.00 -21.22 -0.71
CA ALA A 32 -13.15 -19.80 -0.50
C ALA A 32 -14.04 -19.64 0.73
N GLN A 33 -13.47 -19.29 1.85
CA GLN A 33 -14.20 -19.03 3.09
C GLN A 33 -14.85 -17.66 2.93
N THR A 34 -16.03 -17.62 2.32
CA THR A 34 -16.91 -16.45 2.39
C THR A 34 -17.33 -16.31 3.86
N ALA A 35 -17.01 -15.15 4.46
CA ALA A 35 -17.44 -14.85 5.82
C ALA A 35 -18.96 -14.99 5.92
N ALA A 36 -19.44 -15.56 7.03
CA ALA A 36 -20.88 -15.62 7.30
C ALA A 36 -21.46 -14.18 7.31
N PRO A 37 -22.67 -13.95 6.76
CA PRO A 37 -23.28 -12.63 6.73
C PRO A 37 -23.32 -12.01 8.13
N GLY A 38 -22.77 -10.79 8.30
CA GLY A 38 -22.74 -10.06 9.56
C GLY A 38 -21.53 -10.31 10.47
N ARG A 39 -20.59 -11.22 10.11
CA ARG A 39 -19.33 -11.42 10.86
C ARG A 39 -18.29 -10.38 10.44
N LYS A 40 -17.67 -9.68 11.42
CA LYS A 40 -16.47 -8.87 11.17
C LYS A 40 -15.28 -9.79 10.85
N LEU A 41 -14.46 -9.40 9.86
CA LEU A 41 -13.22 -10.13 9.56
C LEU A 41 -12.20 -9.95 10.67
N GLY A 42 -11.55 -11.04 11.06
CA GLY A 42 -10.50 -11.03 12.07
C GLY A 42 -9.14 -10.68 11.49
N PHE A 43 -8.55 -9.60 11.99
CA PHE A 43 -7.21 -9.16 11.61
C PHE A 43 -6.19 -9.57 12.68
N ALA A 44 -5.05 -10.12 12.24
CA ALA A 44 -3.86 -10.30 13.07
C ALA A 44 -2.81 -9.25 12.69
N LEU A 45 -2.33 -8.46 13.67
CA LEU A 45 -1.25 -7.49 13.46
C LEU A 45 0.12 -8.16 13.57
N ALA A 46 0.90 -8.13 12.49
CA ALA A 46 2.29 -8.58 12.47
C ALA A 46 3.23 -7.36 12.64
N GLY A 47 3.90 -7.29 13.79
CA GLY A 47 4.73 -6.14 14.15
C GLY A 47 4.02 -5.16 15.09
N LEU A 48 4.37 -5.20 16.38
CA LEU A 48 3.78 -4.38 17.43
C LEU A 48 4.66 -3.17 17.75
N GLY A 49 4.92 -2.35 16.73
CA GLY A 49 5.68 -1.11 16.83
C GLY A 49 4.81 0.11 17.19
N SER A 50 5.39 1.31 17.04
CA SER A 50 4.73 2.59 17.34
C SER A 50 3.47 2.79 16.48
N LEU A 51 3.54 2.48 15.16
CA LEU A 51 2.41 2.63 14.25
C LEU A 51 1.24 1.73 14.67
N SER A 52 1.51 0.44 14.90
CA SER A 52 0.50 -0.50 15.39
C SER A 52 -0.13 -0.07 16.70
N THR A 53 0.69 0.43 17.64
CA THR A 53 0.24 0.80 19.00
C THR A 53 -0.57 2.09 19.04
N ASN A 54 -0.16 3.10 18.26
CA ASN A 54 -0.68 4.46 18.39
C ASN A 54 -1.71 4.81 17.30
N GLN A 55 -1.74 4.08 16.18
CA GLN A 55 -2.64 4.36 15.06
C GLN A 55 -3.53 3.17 14.72
N ILE A 56 -2.97 2.03 14.32
CA ILE A 56 -3.75 0.93 13.75
C ILE A 56 -4.64 0.23 14.79
N ALA A 57 -4.10 -0.14 15.96
CA ALA A 57 -4.90 -0.83 16.98
C ALA A 57 -6.04 0.04 17.54
N PRO A 58 -5.85 1.35 17.80
CA PRO A 58 -6.97 2.24 18.14
C PRO A 58 -8.02 2.37 17.03
N ALA A 59 -7.61 2.33 15.76
CA ALA A 59 -8.51 2.45 14.61
C ALA A 59 -9.54 1.32 14.51
N PHE A 60 -9.23 0.11 15.00
CA PHE A 60 -10.21 -1.00 15.05
C PHE A 60 -11.47 -0.68 15.85
N LYS A 61 -11.43 0.28 16.77
CA LYS A 61 -12.64 0.74 17.50
C LYS A 61 -13.61 1.50 16.60
N LYS A 62 -13.15 1.95 15.44
CA LYS A 62 -13.91 2.75 14.46
C LYS A 62 -14.27 1.96 13.21
N THR A 63 -13.84 0.70 13.11
CA THR A 63 -14.15 -0.17 11.97
C THR A 63 -15.52 -0.82 12.11
N ASN A 64 -16.19 -1.01 10.98
CA ASN A 64 -17.48 -1.64 10.87
C ASN A 64 -17.39 -3.10 10.43
N PHE A 65 -16.42 -3.44 9.55
CA PHE A 65 -16.34 -4.71 8.86
C PHE A 65 -15.19 -5.61 9.33
N CYS A 66 -14.32 -5.11 10.20
CA CYS A 66 -13.19 -5.88 10.72
C CYS A 66 -12.97 -5.63 12.23
N GLN A 67 -12.12 -6.45 12.84
CA GLN A 67 -11.75 -6.37 14.24
C GLN A 67 -10.33 -6.89 14.47
N LEU A 68 -9.67 -6.42 15.53
CA LEU A 68 -8.40 -6.97 15.98
C LEU A 68 -8.65 -8.32 16.68
N ALA A 69 -8.27 -9.41 16.02
CA ALA A 69 -8.49 -10.76 16.50
C ALA A 69 -7.20 -11.46 16.97
N GLY A 70 -6.03 -11.06 16.47
CA GLY A 70 -4.77 -11.71 16.79
C GLY A 70 -3.55 -10.80 16.67
N ILE A 71 -2.41 -11.29 17.13
CA ILE A 71 -1.12 -10.60 17.05
C ILE A 71 0.01 -11.56 16.68
N ILE A 72 1.03 -11.00 16.03
CA ILE A 72 2.25 -11.70 15.65
C ILE A 72 3.43 -10.85 16.10
N THR A 73 4.27 -11.36 17.00
CA THR A 73 5.44 -10.62 17.53
C THR A 73 6.52 -11.57 18.03
N GLY A 74 7.79 -11.23 17.79
CA GLY A 74 8.93 -11.94 18.36
C GLY A 74 9.26 -11.58 19.82
N THR A 75 8.47 -10.68 20.46
CA THR A 75 8.74 -10.19 21.82
C THR A 75 7.67 -10.66 22.80
N PRO A 76 7.94 -11.66 23.67
CA PRO A 76 6.95 -12.21 24.61
C PRO A 76 6.32 -11.16 25.53
N ALA A 77 7.10 -10.19 26.00
CA ALA A 77 6.58 -9.11 26.84
C ALA A 77 5.54 -8.25 26.13
N LYS A 78 5.75 -7.95 24.82
CA LYS A 78 4.74 -7.26 24.01
C LYS A 78 3.50 -8.11 23.81
N ALA A 79 3.66 -9.42 23.57
CA ALA A 79 2.52 -10.34 23.45
C ALA A 79 1.64 -10.32 24.71
N ALA A 80 2.24 -10.43 25.89
CA ALA A 80 1.52 -10.37 27.17
C ALA A 80 0.77 -9.04 27.38
N THR A 81 1.43 -7.91 27.09
CA THR A 81 0.82 -6.58 27.19
C THR A 81 -0.37 -6.42 26.25
N TRP A 82 -0.23 -6.85 24.99
CA TRP A 82 -1.29 -6.73 24.00
C TRP A 82 -2.44 -7.70 24.27
N LYS A 83 -2.14 -8.94 24.70
CA LYS A 83 -3.14 -9.90 25.16
C LYS A 83 -4.07 -9.26 26.21
N ALA A 84 -3.48 -8.71 27.26
CA ALA A 84 -4.25 -8.09 28.35
C ALA A 84 -5.03 -6.85 27.87
N LYS A 85 -4.41 -5.99 27.06
CA LYS A 85 -5.02 -4.71 26.62
C LYS A 85 -6.20 -4.91 25.66
N TYR A 86 -6.12 -5.89 24.78
CA TYR A 86 -7.07 -6.12 23.68
C TYR A 86 -7.88 -7.41 23.82
N ASN A 87 -7.76 -8.13 24.94
CA ASN A 87 -8.42 -9.41 25.21
C ASN A 87 -8.19 -10.46 24.11
N ILE A 88 -6.95 -10.58 23.63
CA ILE A 88 -6.60 -11.51 22.55
C ILE A 88 -6.46 -12.92 23.12
N PRO A 89 -7.19 -13.93 22.60
CA PRO A 89 -7.06 -15.32 23.04
C PRO A 89 -5.66 -15.87 22.78
N ASP A 90 -5.17 -16.79 23.64
CA ASP A 90 -3.85 -17.40 23.47
C ASP A 90 -3.67 -18.09 22.10
N LYS A 91 -4.71 -18.73 21.59
CA LYS A 91 -4.72 -19.37 20.26
C LYS A 91 -4.52 -18.41 19.09
N ASN A 92 -4.66 -17.08 19.33
CA ASN A 92 -4.53 -16.03 18.32
C ASN A 92 -3.22 -15.22 18.48
N ILE A 93 -2.29 -15.75 19.31
CA ILE A 93 -0.97 -15.13 19.53
C ILE A 93 0.09 -15.98 18.85
N TYR A 94 0.83 -15.39 17.93
CA TYR A 94 1.86 -16.05 17.14
C TYR A 94 3.19 -15.30 17.25
N ASN A 95 4.28 -15.99 16.90
CA ASN A 95 5.54 -15.34 16.56
C ASN A 95 5.82 -15.51 15.06
N TYR A 96 6.89 -14.89 14.55
CA TYR A 96 7.21 -14.90 13.12
C TYR A 96 7.58 -16.29 12.58
N ASP A 97 7.97 -17.24 13.46
CA ASP A 97 8.32 -18.61 13.08
C ASP A 97 7.12 -19.57 13.15
N THR A 98 6.00 -19.12 13.73
CA THR A 98 4.79 -19.93 13.88
C THR A 98 3.60 -19.40 13.10
N MET A 99 3.83 -18.50 12.14
CA MET A 99 2.77 -17.89 11.33
C MET A 99 1.97 -18.93 10.53
N GLU A 100 2.58 -20.01 10.09
CA GLU A 100 1.91 -21.09 9.37
C GLU A 100 0.80 -21.78 10.20
N LYS A 101 0.89 -21.77 11.53
CA LYS A 101 -0.15 -22.32 12.43
C LYS A 101 -1.45 -21.56 12.38
N MET A 102 -1.49 -20.39 11.74
CA MET A 102 -2.73 -19.65 11.50
C MET A 102 -3.63 -20.34 10.47
N ALA A 103 -3.13 -21.31 9.68
CA ALA A 103 -3.88 -21.93 8.59
C ALA A 103 -5.25 -22.45 9.05
N ASP A 104 -5.28 -23.17 10.19
CA ASP A 104 -6.50 -23.77 10.73
C ASP A 104 -7.24 -22.86 11.72
N ASN A 105 -6.82 -21.62 11.90
CA ASN A 105 -7.49 -20.69 12.82
C ASN A 105 -8.57 -19.87 12.09
N PRO A 106 -9.87 -20.17 12.34
CA PRO A 106 -10.98 -19.45 11.69
C PRO A 106 -11.20 -18.02 12.22
N ASP A 107 -10.56 -17.65 13.33
CA ASP A 107 -10.69 -16.31 13.90
C ASP A 107 -9.87 -15.28 13.10
N ILE A 108 -8.88 -15.73 12.32
CA ILE A 108 -7.98 -14.87 11.54
C ILE A 108 -8.31 -15.02 10.04
N ASP A 109 -8.70 -13.92 9.42
CA ASP A 109 -8.97 -13.83 7.98
C ASP A 109 -7.85 -13.06 7.26
N VAL A 110 -7.27 -12.05 7.91
CA VAL A 110 -6.30 -11.12 7.36
C VAL A 110 -5.09 -10.98 8.28
N VAL A 111 -3.91 -10.94 7.69
CA VAL A 111 -2.69 -10.50 8.38
C VAL A 111 -2.37 -9.07 7.93
N TYR A 112 -2.30 -8.14 8.87
CA TYR A 112 -1.80 -6.79 8.60
C TYR A 112 -0.32 -6.72 8.95
N VAL A 113 0.55 -6.65 7.93
CA VAL A 113 2.00 -6.63 8.08
C VAL A 113 2.47 -5.20 8.33
N VAL A 114 3.04 -4.96 9.52
CA VAL A 114 3.47 -3.64 10.02
C VAL A 114 4.90 -3.72 10.59
N THR A 115 5.69 -4.60 10.03
CA THR A 115 7.11 -4.79 10.39
C THR A 115 8.00 -3.79 9.64
N PRO A 116 9.32 -3.73 9.88
CA PRO A 116 10.23 -2.98 9.01
C PRO A 116 10.16 -3.45 7.55
N ASN A 117 10.34 -2.52 6.60
CA ASN A 117 10.11 -2.73 5.17
C ASN A 117 10.76 -3.99 4.60
N GLY A 118 12.05 -4.24 4.92
CA GLY A 118 12.80 -5.40 4.42
C GLY A 118 12.33 -6.77 4.95
N LEU A 119 11.33 -6.78 5.85
CA LEU A 119 10.72 -7.99 6.38
C LEU A 119 9.30 -8.23 5.83
N HIS A 120 8.77 -7.29 5.03
CA HIS A 120 7.41 -7.37 4.52
C HIS A 120 7.19 -8.60 3.64
N ALA A 121 8.14 -8.93 2.76
CA ALA A 121 8.02 -10.07 1.87
C ALA A 121 7.94 -11.40 2.63
N ASP A 122 8.84 -11.64 3.59
CA ASP A 122 8.83 -12.87 4.38
C ASP A 122 7.49 -13.06 5.09
N HIS A 123 7.02 -12.03 5.78
CA HIS A 123 5.78 -12.12 6.55
C HIS A 123 4.54 -12.22 5.66
N THR A 124 4.51 -11.51 4.54
CA THR A 124 3.41 -11.60 3.56
C THR A 124 3.33 -12.99 2.94
N ILE A 125 4.47 -13.55 2.53
CA ILE A 125 4.53 -14.89 1.93
C ILE A 125 4.09 -15.97 2.94
N LYS A 126 4.52 -15.86 4.20
CA LYS A 126 4.09 -16.78 5.27
C LYS A 126 2.58 -16.67 5.52
N ALA A 127 2.03 -15.46 5.60
CA ALA A 127 0.60 -15.23 5.77
C ALA A 127 -0.22 -15.79 4.60
N ALA A 128 0.21 -15.54 3.35
CA ALA A 128 -0.43 -16.09 2.15
C ALA A 128 -0.42 -17.62 2.14
N LYS A 129 0.72 -18.24 2.44
CA LYS A 129 0.83 -19.71 2.57
C LYS A 129 -0.06 -20.29 3.66
N ALA A 130 -0.29 -19.54 4.75
CA ALA A 130 -1.27 -19.89 5.78
C ALA A 130 -2.72 -19.64 5.34
N GLY A 131 -2.97 -19.29 4.08
CA GLY A 131 -4.30 -19.09 3.53
C GLY A 131 -4.98 -17.78 3.98
N LYS A 132 -4.22 -16.78 4.45
CA LYS A 132 -4.77 -15.50 4.92
C LYS A 132 -4.62 -14.41 3.87
N HIS A 133 -5.59 -13.51 3.80
CA HIS A 133 -5.45 -12.28 3.03
C HIS A 133 -4.40 -11.37 3.69
N VAL A 134 -3.78 -10.48 2.94
CA VAL A 134 -2.71 -9.63 3.47
C VAL A 134 -2.97 -8.16 3.18
N LEU A 135 -2.94 -7.33 4.22
CA LEU A 135 -2.74 -5.89 4.12
C LEU A 135 -1.30 -5.63 4.56
N CYS A 136 -0.50 -5.00 3.71
CA CYS A 136 0.92 -4.75 3.97
C CYS A 136 1.18 -3.25 4.01
N GLU A 137 1.86 -2.76 5.07
CA GLU A 137 2.27 -1.35 5.11
C GLU A 137 3.15 -0.95 3.93
N LYS A 138 3.10 0.35 3.63
CA LYS A 138 3.98 0.98 2.64
C LYS A 138 5.37 1.31 3.26
N PRO A 139 6.43 1.35 2.45
CA PRO A 139 6.52 0.81 1.11
C PRO A 139 6.34 -0.70 1.14
N MET A 140 5.84 -1.26 0.05
CA MET A 140 5.48 -2.68 0.01
C MET A 140 6.66 -3.59 0.36
N GLU A 141 7.88 -3.23 -0.05
CA GLU A 141 9.15 -3.90 0.27
C GLU A 141 10.34 -3.00 -0.08
N VAL A 142 11.54 -3.52 -0.09
CA VAL A 142 12.78 -2.79 -0.41
C VAL A 142 13.30 -3.09 -1.83
N SER A 143 12.74 -4.07 -2.54
CA SER A 143 13.08 -4.37 -3.93
C SER A 143 11.86 -4.78 -4.77
N PRO A 144 11.83 -4.42 -6.08
CA PRO A 144 10.75 -4.81 -6.99
C PRO A 144 10.57 -6.32 -7.09
N GLU A 145 11.67 -7.09 -7.05
CA GLU A 145 11.66 -8.56 -7.15
C GLU A 145 10.92 -9.17 -5.96
N LYS A 146 11.15 -8.67 -4.76
CA LYS A 146 10.46 -9.11 -3.55
C LYS A 146 8.99 -8.71 -3.57
N CYS A 147 8.64 -7.53 -4.07
CA CYS A 147 7.25 -7.16 -4.30
C CYS A 147 6.54 -8.13 -5.24
N GLN A 148 7.20 -8.54 -6.33
CA GLN A 148 6.64 -9.53 -7.24
C GLN A 148 6.44 -10.88 -6.54
N GLN A 149 7.39 -11.33 -5.72
CA GLN A 149 7.25 -12.56 -4.93
C GLN A 149 6.05 -12.51 -3.97
N MET A 150 5.77 -11.36 -3.35
CA MET A 150 4.59 -11.16 -2.50
C MET A 150 3.29 -11.30 -3.31
N ILE A 151 3.23 -10.66 -4.47
CA ILE A 151 2.09 -10.74 -5.40
C ILE A 151 1.84 -12.18 -5.82
N ASP A 152 2.89 -12.86 -6.27
CA ASP A 152 2.81 -14.24 -6.76
C ASP A 152 2.37 -15.21 -5.65
N ALA A 153 2.88 -15.05 -4.44
CA ALA A 153 2.50 -15.87 -3.29
C ALA A 153 1.03 -15.70 -2.92
N CYS A 154 0.52 -14.46 -2.91
CA CYS A 154 -0.89 -14.20 -2.62
C CYS A 154 -1.79 -14.73 -3.74
N LYS A 155 -1.41 -14.56 -5.01
CA LYS A 155 -2.13 -15.14 -6.17
C LYS A 155 -2.16 -16.67 -6.12
N ALA A 156 -1.03 -17.30 -5.85
CA ALA A 156 -0.93 -18.77 -5.75
C ALA A 156 -1.82 -19.33 -4.62
N ALA A 157 -1.95 -18.59 -3.53
CA ALA A 157 -2.82 -18.94 -2.41
C ALA A 157 -4.30 -18.57 -2.63
N ASN A 158 -4.64 -17.92 -3.74
CA ASN A 158 -5.96 -17.31 -3.97
C ASN A 158 -6.37 -16.37 -2.82
N ARG A 159 -5.45 -15.47 -2.44
CA ARG A 159 -5.67 -14.46 -1.40
C ARG A 159 -5.38 -13.07 -1.94
N MET A 160 -6.12 -12.08 -1.44
CA MET A 160 -5.91 -10.68 -1.80
C MET A 160 -4.69 -10.12 -1.08
N LEU A 161 -3.94 -9.28 -1.80
CA LEU A 161 -2.88 -8.43 -1.25
C LEU A 161 -3.25 -6.97 -1.50
N ALA A 162 -3.34 -6.19 -0.42
CA ALA A 162 -3.48 -4.74 -0.46
C ALA A 162 -2.27 -4.07 0.19
N VAL A 163 -1.93 -2.87 -0.26
CA VAL A 163 -0.87 -2.04 0.33
C VAL A 163 -1.48 -0.93 1.18
N GLY A 164 -0.91 -0.65 2.34
CA GLY A 164 -1.37 0.33 3.32
C GLY A 164 -1.22 1.78 2.85
N TYR A 165 -1.93 2.13 1.80
CA TYR A 165 -1.96 3.47 1.22
C TYR A 165 -3.11 4.29 1.77
N ARG A 166 -3.08 4.57 3.07
CA ARG A 166 -4.13 5.23 3.85
C ARG A 166 -4.69 6.52 3.24
N LEU A 167 -3.87 7.30 2.52
CA LEU A 167 -4.30 8.56 1.92
C LEU A 167 -5.23 8.38 0.72
N HIS A 168 -5.30 7.18 0.14
CA HIS A 168 -6.33 6.83 -0.87
C HIS A 168 -7.74 6.77 -0.29
N PHE A 169 -7.87 6.84 1.02
CA PHE A 169 -9.13 6.84 1.73
C PHE A 169 -9.43 8.20 2.38
N ASP A 170 -8.45 9.13 2.38
CA ASP A 170 -8.62 10.46 2.95
C ASP A 170 -9.47 11.35 2.03
N PRO A 171 -10.56 11.93 2.53
CA PRO A 171 -11.49 12.69 1.70
C PRO A 171 -10.90 13.97 1.11
N ASN A 172 -9.87 14.59 1.75
CA ASN A 172 -9.20 15.76 1.19
C ASN A 172 -8.33 15.38 -0.01
N HIS A 173 -7.62 14.24 0.07
CA HIS A 173 -6.87 13.69 -1.06
C HIS A 173 -7.81 13.29 -2.21
N LEU A 174 -8.93 12.64 -1.90
CA LEU A 174 -9.94 12.27 -2.90
C LEU A 174 -10.52 13.52 -3.60
N GLU A 175 -10.74 14.61 -2.86
CA GLU A 175 -11.18 15.88 -3.45
C GLU A 175 -10.11 16.45 -4.40
N CYS A 176 -8.83 16.44 -4.05
CA CYS A 176 -7.76 16.86 -4.95
C CYS A 176 -7.73 16.03 -6.24
N ILE A 177 -7.90 14.71 -6.12
CA ILE A 177 -7.98 13.82 -7.28
C ILE A 177 -9.20 14.17 -8.14
N ARG A 178 -10.35 14.40 -7.53
CA ARG A 178 -11.58 14.82 -8.24
C ARG A 178 -11.38 16.14 -8.99
N LEU A 179 -10.82 17.17 -8.32
CA LEU A 179 -10.55 18.48 -8.94
C LEU A 179 -9.67 18.35 -10.19
N ALA A 180 -8.66 17.46 -10.12
CA ALA A 180 -7.78 17.19 -11.24
C ALA A 180 -8.50 16.43 -12.37
N ARG A 181 -9.21 15.35 -12.05
CA ARG A 181 -9.89 14.48 -13.03
C ARG A 181 -11.02 15.21 -13.77
N GLU A 182 -11.80 16.00 -13.04
CA GLU A 182 -12.89 16.80 -13.61
C GLU A 182 -12.40 18.09 -14.28
N LYS A 183 -11.07 18.34 -14.26
CA LYS A 183 -10.44 19.52 -14.83
C LYS A 183 -11.10 20.83 -14.39
N VAL A 184 -11.47 20.93 -13.11
CA VAL A 184 -12.19 22.08 -12.55
C VAL A 184 -11.47 23.41 -12.84
N PHE A 185 -10.13 23.39 -12.81
CA PHE A 185 -9.28 24.53 -13.15
C PHE A 185 -8.63 24.42 -14.54
N GLY A 186 -9.08 23.52 -15.40
CA GLY A 186 -8.46 23.23 -16.69
C GLY A 186 -7.44 22.08 -16.61
N ASN A 187 -6.55 22.00 -17.60
CA ASN A 187 -5.54 20.96 -17.62
C ASN A 187 -4.48 21.23 -16.55
N LEU A 188 -3.98 20.16 -15.94
CA LEU A 188 -2.84 20.25 -15.02
C LEU A 188 -1.57 20.60 -15.79
N ASN A 189 -0.75 21.45 -15.18
CA ASN A 189 0.55 21.86 -15.72
C ASN A 189 1.69 21.42 -14.80
N MET A 190 1.53 21.61 -13.47
CA MET A 190 2.60 21.31 -12.53
C MET A 190 2.02 20.80 -11.20
N ILE A 191 2.77 19.88 -10.57
CA ILE A 191 2.51 19.40 -9.21
C ILE A 191 3.75 19.67 -8.36
N GLN A 192 3.57 20.15 -7.13
CA GLN A 192 4.58 20.27 -6.10
C GLN A 192 4.17 19.43 -4.90
N ALA A 193 5.01 18.51 -4.47
CA ALA A 193 4.71 17.61 -3.37
C ALA A 193 5.95 17.41 -2.50
N GLU A 194 5.81 17.67 -1.20
CA GLU A 194 6.94 17.62 -0.27
C GLU A 194 6.52 17.08 1.08
N TYR A 195 7.28 16.10 1.58
CA TYR A 195 7.07 15.58 2.92
C TYR A 195 8.38 15.16 3.58
N GLY A 196 8.58 15.63 4.80
CA GLY A 196 9.77 15.31 5.59
C GLY A 196 9.61 15.64 7.07
N PHE A 197 10.50 15.07 7.88
CA PHE A 197 10.57 15.33 9.30
C PHE A 197 11.99 15.09 9.82
N ARG A 198 12.29 15.63 11.00
CA ARG A 198 13.58 15.36 11.65
C ARG A 198 13.54 14.00 12.33
N ILE A 199 14.29 13.03 11.79
CA ILE A 199 14.37 11.69 12.37
C ILE A 199 15.28 11.67 13.62
N GLY A 200 14.87 10.91 14.64
CA GLY A 200 15.70 10.64 15.81
C GLY A 200 16.87 9.70 15.52
N GLN A 201 17.76 9.55 16.50
CA GLN A 201 18.86 8.58 16.47
C GLN A 201 18.38 7.16 16.75
N LYS A 202 19.18 6.15 16.36
CA LYS A 202 18.99 4.73 16.72
C LYS A 202 17.62 4.15 16.35
N GLN A 203 17.15 4.45 15.14
CA GLN A 203 15.91 3.89 14.61
C GLN A 203 16.21 2.88 13.50
N TRP A 204 15.35 1.85 13.36
CA TRP A 204 15.45 0.87 12.29
C TRP A 204 15.41 1.50 10.89
N ARG A 205 14.79 2.68 10.76
CA ARG A 205 14.75 3.47 9.51
C ARG A 205 16.13 3.96 9.06
N LEU A 206 17.12 3.97 9.95
CA LEU A 206 18.53 4.29 9.65
C LEU A 206 19.36 3.03 9.34
N ASP A 207 18.75 1.86 9.34
CA ASP A 207 19.35 0.61 8.87
C ASP A 207 18.83 0.30 7.46
N ARG A 208 19.71 0.40 6.46
CA ARG A 208 19.35 0.23 5.06
C ARG A 208 18.80 -1.18 4.75
N ALA A 209 19.27 -2.21 5.43
CA ALA A 209 18.77 -3.57 5.21
C ALA A 209 17.29 -3.71 5.62
N LEU A 210 16.87 -2.96 6.64
CA LEU A 210 15.50 -2.95 7.14
C LEU A 210 14.62 -1.91 6.42
N SER A 211 15.18 -0.74 6.09
CA SER A 211 14.42 0.39 5.53
C SER A 211 14.38 0.41 3.99
N GLY A 212 15.42 -0.11 3.33
CA GLY A 212 15.61 -0.03 1.88
C GLY A 212 16.23 1.28 1.39
N GLY A 213 16.24 2.32 2.23
CA GLY A 213 16.73 3.66 1.92
C GLY A 213 16.36 4.65 3.01
N GLY A 214 16.53 5.93 2.73
CA GLY A 214 16.23 7.02 3.65
C GLY A 214 14.79 7.55 3.54
N PRO A 215 14.60 8.88 3.58
CA PRO A 215 13.28 9.50 3.58
C PRO A 215 12.43 9.18 2.35
N LEU A 216 13.01 8.86 1.18
CA LEU A 216 12.24 8.47 0.00
C LEU A 216 11.36 7.26 0.30
N MET A 217 11.93 6.23 0.93
CA MET A 217 11.22 4.99 1.27
C MET A 217 10.14 5.19 2.34
N ASP A 218 10.37 6.06 3.32
CA ASP A 218 9.43 6.24 4.44
C ASP A 218 8.33 7.27 4.14
N VAL A 219 8.70 8.48 3.76
CA VAL A 219 7.75 9.61 3.60
C VAL A 219 7.74 10.21 2.21
N GLY A 220 8.81 10.10 1.43
CA GLY A 220 8.86 10.56 0.04
C GLY A 220 7.86 9.82 -0.86
N ILE A 221 7.56 8.57 -0.53
CA ILE A 221 6.54 7.77 -1.22
C ILE A 221 5.16 8.45 -1.22
N TYR A 222 4.80 9.23 -0.21
CA TYR A 222 3.55 9.99 -0.21
C TYR A 222 3.53 11.09 -1.27
N ALA A 223 4.66 11.79 -1.45
CA ALA A 223 4.80 12.81 -2.49
C ALA A 223 4.78 12.19 -3.89
N LEU A 224 5.43 11.01 -4.07
CA LEU A 224 5.39 10.24 -5.30
C LEU A 224 3.96 9.82 -5.65
N GLN A 225 3.23 9.25 -4.70
CA GLN A 225 1.86 8.83 -4.90
C GLN A 225 0.94 10.00 -5.22
N ALA A 226 1.06 11.10 -4.48
CA ALA A 226 0.27 12.31 -4.76
C ALA A 226 0.48 12.79 -6.20
N ALA A 227 1.72 12.78 -6.71
CA ALA A 227 2.02 13.14 -8.09
C ALA A 227 1.34 12.20 -9.10
N ARG A 228 1.42 10.87 -8.90
CA ARG A 228 0.81 9.85 -9.76
C ARG A 228 -0.72 9.95 -9.76
N TYR A 229 -1.34 10.05 -8.60
CA TYR A 229 -2.80 10.01 -8.49
C TYR A 229 -3.47 11.31 -8.94
N ILE A 230 -2.83 12.45 -8.73
CA ILE A 230 -3.35 13.73 -9.20
C ILE A 230 -3.16 13.87 -10.72
N SER A 231 -1.97 13.52 -11.27
CA SER A 231 -1.78 13.53 -12.72
C SER A 231 -2.69 12.53 -13.43
N GLY A 232 -2.90 11.37 -12.80
CA GLY A 232 -3.62 10.26 -13.38
C GLY A 232 -2.87 9.47 -14.43
N GLU A 233 -1.57 9.64 -14.44
CA GLU A 233 -0.66 9.03 -15.38
C GLU A 233 0.51 8.39 -14.64
N GLU A 234 1.22 7.49 -15.31
CA GLU A 234 2.50 7.00 -14.85
C GLU A 234 3.61 7.90 -15.44
N PRO A 235 4.65 8.21 -14.66
CA PRO A 235 5.72 9.06 -15.16
C PRO A 235 6.56 8.33 -16.21
N ALA A 236 6.98 9.06 -17.26
CA ALA A 236 7.83 8.55 -18.32
C ALA A 236 9.31 8.76 -18.04
N LEU A 237 9.66 9.88 -17.39
CA LEU A 237 11.06 10.26 -17.10
C LEU A 237 11.18 10.71 -15.65
N VAL A 238 12.34 10.44 -15.05
CA VAL A 238 12.72 10.95 -13.73
C VAL A 238 14.14 11.50 -13.74
N SER A 239 14.34 12.65 -13.09
CA SER A 239 15.63 13.18 -12.68
C SER A 239 15.63 13.44 -11.18
N ALA A 240 16.77 13.30 -10.51
CA ALA A 240 16.86 13.43 -9.07
C ALA A 240 18.23 13.91 -8.59
N THR A 241 18.25 14.53 -7.42
CA THR A 241 19.45 14.91 -6.70
C THR A 241 19.27 14.60 -5.20
N GLN A 242 20.30 14.05 -4.59
CA GLN A 242 20.31 13.74 -3.17
C GLN A 242 21.43 14.47 -2.43
N VAL A 243 21.23 14.70 -1.13
CA VAL A 243 22.21 15.31 -0.22
C VAL A 243 22.35 14.44 1.01
N ASN A 244 23.58 14.38 1.53
CA ASN A 244 23.91 13.76 2.79
C ASN A 244 24.99 14.63 3.49
N ASN A 245 24.56 15.48 4.40
CA ASN A 245 25.42 16.40 5.18
C ASN A 245 25.87 15.78 6.52
N ASP A 246 25.21 14.72 6.99
CA ASP A 246 25.60 13.95 8.17
C ASP A 246 25.85 12.48 7.79
N PRO A 247 27.03 12.16 7.22
CA PRO A 247 27.38 10.83 6.76
C PRO A 247 27.56 9.81 7.90
N VAL A 248 27.61 10.26 9.14
CA VAL A 248 27.65 9.39 10.32
C VAL A 248 26.25 8.85 10.63
N LYS A 249 25.25 9.72 10.64
CA LYS A 249 23.86 9.38 10.90
C LYS A 249 23.21 8.68 9.70
N PHE A 250 23.47 9.16 8.48
CA PHE A 250 22.88 8.65 7.23
C PHE A 250 23.94 7.89 6.41
N LYS A 251 24.64 6.96 7.07
CA LYS A 251 25.82 6.27 6.52
C LYS A 251 25.59 5.66 5.13
N ASP A 252 24.47 4.96 4.93
CA ASP A 252 24.21 4.16 3.73
C ASP A 252 22.92 4.62 3.01
N MET A 253 22.46 5.85 3.24
CA MET A 253 21.21 6.38 2.69
C MET A 253 21.29 7.89 2.47
N GLU A 254 20.34 8.40 1.73
CA GLU A 254 20.14 9.84 1.58
C GLU A 254 19.57 10.46 2.86
N GLU A 255 20.01 11.70 3.16
CA GLU A 255 19.43 12.56 4.20
C GLU A 255 18.24 13.34 3.66
N SER A 256 18.41 13.88 2.46
CA SER A 256 17.39 14.63 1.72
C SER A 256 17.50 14.29 0.24
N LEU A 257 16.35 14.28 -0.44
CA LEU A 257 16.27 13.97 -1.86
C LEU A 257 15.19 14.82 -2.53
N THR A 258 15.51 15.37 -3.70
CA THR A 258 14.56 16.02 -4.59
C THR A 258 14.52 15.29 -5.92
N TRP A 259 13.33 15.21 -6.52
CA TRP A 259 13.18 14.59 -7.84
C TRP A 259 12.11 15.30 -8.66
N GLN A 260 12.25 15.19 -9.96
CA GLN A 260 11.27 15.66 -10.93
C GLN A 260 10.76 14.47 -11.74
N LEU A 261 9.45 14.38 -11.89
CA LEU A 261 8.78 13.42 -12.76
C LEU A 261 8.19 14.18 -13.95
N LYS A 262 8.36 13.63 -15.16
CA LYS A 262 7.66 14.10 -16.36
C LYS A 262 6.66 13.05 -16.82
N PHE A 263 5.42 13.47 -16.94
CA PHE A 263 4.32 12.61 -17.37
C PHE A 263 4.07 12.74 -18.88
N PRO A 264 3.54 11.69 -19.54
CA PRO A 264 3.28 11.69 -20.98
C PRO A 264 2.36 12.85 -21.42
N GLY A 265 1.36 13.21 -20.62
CA GLY A 265 0.44 14.32 -20.86
C GLY A 265 1.06 15.73 -20.70
N GLY A 266 2.37 15.82 -20.40
CA GLY A 266 3.10 17.09 -20.29
C GLY A 266 3.15 17.66 -18.87
N VAL A 267 2.47 17.07 -17.90
CA VAL A 267 2.56 17.47 -16.49
C VAL A 267 3.97 17.22 -15.96
N ILE A 268 4.47 18.15 -15.15
CA ILE A 268 5.73 18.01 -14.42
C ILE A 268 5.42 18.00 -12.92
N ALA A 269 5.94 17.00 -12.20
CA ALA A 269 5.90 17.01 -10.74
C ALA A 269 7.29 17.24 -10.15
N ASN A 270 7.40 18.23 -9.28
CA ASN A 270 8.59 18.48 -8.46
C ASN A 270 8.31 18.00 -7.04
N CYS A 271 9.08 17.02 -6.60
CA CYS A 271 8.88 16.36 -5.33
C CYS A 271 10.15 16.45 -4.47
N SER A 272 9.97 16.44 -3.16
CA SER A 272 11.09 16.50 -2.23
C SER A 272 10.79 15.76 -0.94
N THR A 273 11.86 15.25 -0.29
CA THR A 273 11.75 14.55 0.99
C THR A 273 13.01 14.76 1.83
N THR A 274 12.86 14.69 3.17
CA THR A 274 13.98 14.85 4.10
C THR A 274 13.76 14.14 5.43
N TYR A 275 14.87 13.73 6.05
CA TYR A 275 14.93 13.31 7.45
C TYR A 275 15.62 14.34 8.36
N ASN A 276 15.97 15.53 7.84
CA ASN A 276 16.79 16.49 8.58
C ASN A 276 16.01 17.65 9.22
N PHE A 277 14.87 18.05 8.68
CA PHE A 277 14.06 19.16 9.20
C PHE A 277 12.56 18.87 9.13
N SER A 278 11.79 19.63 9.95
CA SER A 278 10.32 19.54 10.03
C SER A 278 9.66 20.75 9.38
N GLY A 279 8.33 20.69 9.21
CA GLY A 279 7.55 21.76 8.56
C GLY A 279 7.46 21.61 7.04
N PHE A 280 7.84 20.48 6.53
CA PHE A 280 7.88 20.12 5.12
C PHE A 280 6.75 19.11 4.83
N ASP A 281 5.53 19.64 4.60
CA ASP A 281 4.31 18.85 4.52
C ASP A 281 3.28 19.58 3.65
N ARG A 282 3.41 19.47 2.32
CA ARG A 282 2.54 20.16 1.37
C ARG A 282 2.38 19.39 0.05
N LEU A 283 1.19 19.54 -0.52
CA LEU A 283 0.83 19.12 -1.86
C LEU A 283 0.11 20.27 -2.55
N ARG A 284 0.61 20.73 -3.71
CA ARG A 284 -0.06 21.74 -4.54
C ARG A 284 -0.05 21.34 -6.01
N ALA A 285 -1.20 21.49 -6.66
CA ALA A 285 -1.35 21.26 -8.08
C ALA A 285 -1.79 22.55 -8.78
N PHE A 286 -1.15 22.88 -9.89
CA PHE A 286 -1.40 24.05 -10.73
C PHE A 286 -2.01 23.62 -12.04
N ALA A 287 -3.04 24.33 -12.47
CA ALA A 287 -3.75 24.12 -13.72
C ALA A 287 -3.94 25.45 -14.48
N ASP A 288 -4.48 25.39 -15.69
CA ASP A 288 -4.63 26.56 -16.59
C ASP A 288 -5.28 27.80 -15.95
N ARG A 289 -6.25 27.59 -15.06
CA ARG A 289 -7.08 28.66 -14.49
C ARG A 289 -7.06 28.75 -12.97
N GLY A 290 -6.10 28.06 -12.33
CA GLY A 290 -6.01 28.10 -10.87
C GLY A 290 -5.17 26.95 -10.29
N TRP A 291 -5.31 26.79 -9.00
CA TRP A 291 -4.58 25.78 -8.22
C TRP A 291 -5.42 25.25 -7.06
N PHE A 292 -5.02 24.11 -6.54
CA PHE A 292 -5.50 23.56 -5.27
C PHE A 292 -4.35 22.99 -4.45
N GLU A 293 -4.52 22.96 -3.13
CA GLU A 293 -3.45 22.64 -2.19
C GLU A 293 -3.97 21.89 -0.98
N LEU A 294 -3.15 20.99 -0.43
CA LEU A 294 -3.23 20.49 0.94
C LEU A 294 -1.98 20.93 1.71
N ALA A 295 -2.17 21.56 2.87
CA ALA A 295 -1.10 21.97 3.78
C ALA A 295 -1.64 22.16 5.21
N PRO A 296 -1.31 21.24 6.19
CA PRO A 296 -0.53 20.02 5.99
C PRO A 296 -1.26 18.99 5.12
N ALA A 297 -0.50 18.12 4.42
CA ALA A 297 -1.04 17.19 3.43
C ALA A 297 -1.07 15.73 3.90
N TYR A 298 -0.08 15.27 4.70
CA TYR A 298 0.20 13.84 4.86
C TYR A 298 0.08 13.32 6.29
N GLY A 299 -0.38 14.15 7.23
CA GLY A 299 -0.60 13.76 8.62
C GLY A 299 -1.66 12.66 8.80
N TYR A 300 -1.74 12.10 10.01
CA TYR A 300 -2.80 11.16 10.40
C TYR A 300 -4.14 11.85 10.70
N GLY A 301 -4.20 13.15 10.44
CA GLY A 301 -5.35 14.03 10.62
C GLY A 301 -4.91 15.48 10.50
N GLY A 302 -5.87 16.42 10.59
CA GLY A 302 -5.59 17.86 10.49
C GLY A 302 -5.20 18.32 9.07
N ILE A 303 -5.46 17.52 8.05
CA ILE A 303 -5.24 17.88 6.65
C ILE A 303 -6.14 19.06 6.30
N GLN A 304 -5.55 20.09 5.68
CA GLN A 304 -6.24 21.32 5.33
C GLN A 304 -6.11 21.60 3.84
N GLY A 305 -7.24 21.84 3.19
CA GLY A 305 -7.29 22.14 1.77
C GLY A 305 -7.51 23.63 1.50
N LYS A 306 -7.02 24.10 0.35
CA LYS A 306 -7.26 25.43 -0.22
C LYS A 306 -7.39 25.35 -1.73
N ARG A 307 -8.11 26.34 -2.29
CA ARG A 307 -8.28 26.52 -3.74
C ARG A 307 -8.08 28.00 -4.10
N SER A 308 -7.59 28.25 -5.30
CA SER A 308 -7.38 29.63 -5.80
C SER A 308 -8.66 30.47 -5.91
N ASP A 309 -9.83 29.83 -6.07
CA ASP A 309 -11.14 30.47 -6.14
C ASP A 309 -11.79 30.67 -4.76
N GLY A 310 -11.12 30.31 -3.68
CA GLY A 310 -11.61 30.43 -2.31
C GLY A 310 -12.74 29.45 -1.92
N LYS A 311 -13.10 28.50 -2.80
CA LYS A 311 -14.28 27.63 -2.62
C LYS A 311 -13.95 26.28 -2.00
N TRP A 312 -12.84 26.12 -1.27
CA TRP A 312 -12.59 24.90 -0.53
C TRP A 312 -13.58 24.76 0.63
N THR A 313 -14.40 23.73 0.59
CA THR A 313 -15.25 23.38 1.71
C THR A 313 -14.45 22.52 2.68
N PRO A 314 -14.35 22.89 3.96
CA PRO A 314 -13.69 22.04 4.95
C PRO A 314 -14.32 20.65 4.98
N ILE A 315 -13.51 19.63 4.83
CA ILE A 315 -13.94 18.23 4.83
C ILE A 315 -13.62 17.64 6.20
N ALA A 316 -14.61 17.02 6.83
CA ALA A 316 -14.42 16.36 8.11
C ALA A 316 -13.36 15.25 7.96
N GLY A 317 -12.36 15.25 8.84
CA GLY A 317 -11.36 14.20 8.89
C GLY A 317 -11.97 12.86 9.29
N ILE A 318 -11.42 11.80 8.73
CA ILE A 318 -11.75 10.41 9.09
C ILE A 318 -10.54 9.73 9.72
N ASP A 319 -10.74 8.59 10.33
CA ASP A 319 -9.63 7.70 10.66
C ASP A 319 -9.24 6.93 9.41
N GLN A 320 -8.12 7.34 8.80
CA GLN A 320 -7.65 6.80 7.52
C GLN A 320 -7.34 5.30 7.61
N PHE A 321 -6.83 4.82 8.76
CA PHE A 321 -6.57 3.39 8.98
C PHE A 321 -7.85 2.58 9.12
N ALA A 322 -8.86 3.13 9.81
CA ALA A 322 -10.15 2.47 9.90
C ALA A 322 -10.82 2.35 8.52
N ALA A 323 -10.78 3.41 7.73
CA ALA A 323 -11.35 3.42 6.39
C ALA A 323 -10.63 2.45 5.45
N GLU A 324 -9.29 2.36 5.52
CA GLU A 324 -8.48 1.43 4.74
C GLU A 324 -8.79 -0.03 5.10
N MET A 325 -8.83 -0.35 6.40
CA MET A 325 -9.12 -1.70 6.86
C MET A 325 -10.55 -2.12 6.52
N ASP A 326 -11.51 -1.22 6.64
CA ASP A 326 -12.91 -1.49 6.29
C ASP A 326 -13.11 -1.70 4.79
N ASP A 327 -12.48 -0.87 3.92
CA ASP A 327 -12.54 -1.07 2.47
C ASP A 327 -11.93 -2.42 2.07
N PHE A 328 -10.77 -2.78 2.67
CA PHE A 328 -10.15 -4.07 2.37
C PHE A 328 -11.00 -5.25 2.85
N ALA A 329 -11.62 -5.15 4.02
CA ALA A 329 -12.55 -6.16 4.52
C ALA A 329 -13.76 -6.31 3.57
N GLN A 330 -14.33 -5.21 3.09
CA GLN A 330 -15.42 -5.25 2.11
C GLN A 330 -14.96 -5.86 0.77
N CYS A 331 -13.76 -5.52 0.28
CA CYS A 331 -13.22 -6.14 -0.93
C CYS A 331 -13.18 -7.67 -0.82
N ILE A 332 -12.75 -8.19 0.35
CA ILE A 332 -12.70 -9.63 0.62
C ILE A 332 -14.12 -10.24 0.67
N MET A 333 -15.03 -9.62 1.40
CA MET A 333 -16.40 -10.12 1.57
C MET A 333 -17.20 -10.12 0.26
N GLU A 334 -17.00 -9.09 -0.57
CA GLU A 334 -17.68 -8.91 -1.84
C GLU A 334 -16.93 -9.56 -3.02
N ASN A 335 -15.76 -10.14 -2.78
CA ASN A 335 -14.84 -10.66 -3.79
C ASN A 335 -14.57 -9.66 -4.94
N ARG A 336 -14.42 -8.39 -4.62
CA ARG A 336 -14.07 -7.33 -5.55
C ARG A 336 -12.61 -6.91 -5.39
N PRO A 337 -11.96 -6.42 -6.46
CA PRO A 337 -10.58 -5.95 -6.36
C PRO A 337 -10.46 -4.75 -5.39
N THR A 338 -9.35 -4.70 -4.66
CA THR A 338 -8.97 -3.52 -3.88
C THR A 338 -8.46 -2.41 -4.82
N LYS A 339 -8.65 -1.14 -4.44
CA LYS A 339 -8.08 0.01 -5.16
C LYS A 339 -6.59 0.22 -4.94
N VAL A 340 -6.00 -0.48 -3.96
CA VAL A 340 -4.57 -0.41 -3.61
C VAL A 340 -3.90 -1.80 -3.65
N PRO A 341 -3.96 -2.52 -4.80
CA PRO A 341 -3.41 -3.87 -4.90
C PRO A 341 -1.88 -3.86 -4.82
N GLY A 342 -1.29 -5.04 -4.65
CA GLY A 342 0.17 -5.20 -4.61
C GLY A 342 0.90 -4.63 -5.84
N GLU A 343 0.26 -4.65 -7.00
CA GLU A 343 0.78 -4.06 -8.24
C GLU A 343 1.02 -2.55 -8.13
N GLU A 344 0.24 -1.83 -7.31
CA GLU A 344 0.50 -0.41 -7.01
C GLU A 344 1.80 -0.24 -6.23
N GLY A 345 2.02 -1.08 -5.21
CA GLY A 345 3.26 -1.07 -4.44
C GLY A 345 4.49 -1.40 -5.27
N LEU A 346 4.36 -2.37 -6.18
CA LEU A 346 5.42 -2.73 -7.12
C LEU A 346 5.75 -1.57 -8.07
N ARG A 347 4.72 -0.85 -8.58
CA ARG A 347 4.90 0.31 -9.45
C ARG A 347 5.65 1.43 -8.75
N ASP A 348 5.21 1.82 -7.56
CA ASP A 348 5.89 2.84 -6.76
C ASP A 348 7.35 2.46 -6.52
N LEU A 349 7.61 1.22 -6.13
CA LEU A 349 8.97 0.80 -5.85
C LEU A 349 9.87 0.83 -7.09
N LYS A 350 9.36 0.45 -8.27
CA LYS A 350 10.11 0.61 -9.52
C LYS A 350 10.48 2.07 -9.79
N ILE A 351 9.54 3.00 -9.58
CA ILE A 351 9.81 4.43 -9.76
C ILE A 351 10.81 4.92 -8.70
N MET A 352 10.69 4.49 -7.45
CA MET A 352 11.63 4.85 -6.39
C MET A 352 13.04 4.35 -6.68
N MET A 353 13.21 3.15 -7.23
CA MET A 353 14.51 2.66 -7.66
C MET A 353 15.09 3.50 -8.81
N ALA A 354 14.27 3.93 -9.77
CA ALA A 354 14.69 4.84 -10.83
C ALA A 354 15.05 6.25 -10.29
N ILE A 355 14.35 6.74 -9.25
CA ILE A 355 14.72 7.97 -8.54
C ILE A 355 16.12 7.83 -7.92
N TYR A 356 16.40 6.71 -7.22
CA TYR A 356 17.73 6.45 -6.66
C TYR A 356 18.81 6.34 -7.75
N GLU A 357 18.52 5.68 -8.87
CA GLU A 357 19.42 5.59 -10.01
C GLU A 357 19.73 6.98 -10.60
N ALA A 358 18.69 7.81 -10.81
CA ALA A 358 18.87 9.18 -11.29
C ALA A 358 19.72 10.02 -10.32
N ALA A 359 19.45 9.93 -9.03
CA ALA A 359 20.22 10.66 -8.01
C ALA A 359 21.68 10.20 -7.92
N LYS A 360 21.94 8.90 -8.10
CA LYS A 360 23.28 8.32 -8.08
C LYS A 360 24.10 8.68 -9.32
N THR A 361 23.46 8.68 -10.50
CA THR A 361 24.15 8.85 -11.79
C THR A 361 24.16 10.30 -12.27
N GLY A 362 23.30 11.17 -11.72
CA GLY A 362 23.07 12.53 -12.22
C GLY A 362 22.40 12.58 -13.60
N LYS A 363 21.86 11.44 -14.08
CA LYS A 363 21.23 11.32 -15.40
C LYS A 363 19.72 11.15 -15.25
N THR A 364 18.99 11.65 -16.24
CA THR A 364 17.56 11.32 -16.39
C THR A 364 17.39 9.84 -16.71
N VAL A 365 16.48 9.16 -16.02
CA VAL A 365 16.13 7.76 -16.21
C VAL A 365 14.77 7.67 -16.89
N SER A 366 14.66 6.81 -17.93
CA SER A 366 13.38 6.45 -18.57
C SER A 366 12.68 5.36 -17.74
N LEU A 367 11.37 5.50 -17.63
CA LEU A 367 10.49 4.54 -16.96
C LEU A 367 9.63 3.74 -17.97
N THR A 368 9.76 4.04 -19.27
CA THR A 368 9.06 3.38 -20.38
C THR A 368 9.97 2.39 -21.08
#